data_ff847efd248e493158ad83b2b6e30f21
#
_entry.id   ff847efd248e493158ad83b2b6e30f21
#
_cell.length_a   1.000
_cell.length_b   1.000
_cell.length_c   1.000
_cell.angle_alpha   90.00
_cell.angle_beta   90.00
_cell.angle_gamma   90.00
#
_symmetry.space_group_name_H-M   'P 1'
#
loop_
_entity.id
_entity.type
_entity.pdbx_description
1 polymer ?
#
loop_
_entity_poly.entity_id
_entity_poly.type
_entity_poly.pdbx_seq_one_letter_code
_entity_poly.pdbx_strand_id
1 'polypeptide(L)'
;MKLLKAMAIAFSIYSKIPVPQFEWKEEDMEYMMSFFPWIGGVIGLFFFGWAVLCEKFAVGNVCYALIGAAIPLMISGGFHVDGYMDTMDAFHSYQSREKKLEILKDSHIGAFAAIMLALYYMIDIAAISEIHTQKAVSALAAIFFLARCFSGIAVMTLQPAKKEGLLYTFASSAQKVRVKAALYFQTVLCVVLMLLVSGWYGAAAIGAALLSFFYFKKKSYKELGGITGDTAGFFVTVCEAAAAAAVAVAGYFL
;
A
#
# COMPACT_ATOMS: atom_id res chain seq x y z
N MET A 1 16.63 6.71 -20.94
CA MET A 1 16.72 7.76 -19.92
C MET A 1 15.38 8.05 -19.25
N LYS A 2 14.24 8.28 -19.96
CA LYS A 2 12.92 8.60 -19.36
C LYS A 2 12.45 7.58 -18.30
N LEU A 3 12.57 6.26 -18.54
CA LEU A 3 12.12 5.24 -17.59
C LEU A 3 12.94 5.21 -16.28
N LEU A 4 14.26 5.39 -16.36
CA LEU A 4 15.11 5.45 -15.16
C LEU A 4 14.80 6.68 -14.31
N LYS A 5 14.53 7.83 -14.95
CA LYS A 5 14.09 9.02 -14.23
C LYS A 5 12.72 8.79 -13.55
N ALA A 6 11.75 8.21 -14.28
CA ALA A 6 10.43 7.89 -13.72
C ALA A 6 10.53 6.93 -12.53
N MET A 7 11.42 5.94 -12.57
CA MET A 7 11.71 5.04 -11.46
C MET A 7 12.31 5.82 -10.27
N ALA A 8 13.33 6.65 -10.50
CA ALA A 8 13.93 7.44 -9.44
C ALA A 8 12.92 8.40 -8.80
N ILE A 9 12.03 9.02 -9.59
CA ILE A 9 10.95 9.88 -9.07
C ILE A 9 9.99 9.07 -8.21
N ALA A 10 9.57 7.86 -8.64
CA ALA A 10 8.70 7.01 -7.84
C ALA A 10 9.32 6.69 -6.48
N PHE A 11 10.58 6.28 -6.46
CA PHE A 11 11.30 5.98 -5.22
C PHE A 11 11.53 7.23 -4.36
N SER A 12 11.81 8.38 -4.95
CA SER A 12 11.95 9.65 -4.23
C SER A 12 10.68 10.09 -3.52
N ILE A 13 9.51 9.92 -4.15
CA ILE A 13 8.22 10.34 -3.59
C ILE A 13 7.70 9.34 -2.53
N TYR A 14 7.80 8.04 -2.81
CA TYR A 14 7.12 7.00 -2.03
C TYR A 14 8.04 6.16 -1.15
N SER A 15 9.32 6.52 -1.05
CA SER A 15 10.26 5.81 -0.16
C SER A 15 11.32 6.74 0.44
N LYS A 16 11.98 6.24 1.49
CA LYS A 16 13.19 6.85 2.08
C LYS A 16 14.48 6.30 1.47
N ILE A 17 14.37 5.46 0.44
CA ILE A 17 15.54 4.92 -0.25
C ILE A 17 16.24 6.07 -0.98
N PRO A 18 17.55 6.29 -0.73
CA PRO A 18 18.27 7.36 -1.39
C PRO A 18 18.36 7.11 -2.90
N VAL A 19 17.96 8.10 -3.67
CA VAL A 19 18.06 8.12 -5.13
C VAL A 19 18.80 9.36 -5.60
N PRO A 20 19.46 9.32 -6.77
CA PRO A 20 20.12 10.50 -7.32
C PRO A 20 19.15 11.67 -7.45
N GLN A 21 19.57 12.84 -6.95
CA GLN A 21 18.79 14.08 -7.07
C GLN A 21 19.03 14.70 -8.44
N PHE A 22 17.95 15.08 -9.12
CA PHE A 22 17.97 15.81 -10.39
C PHE A 22 16.73 16.68 -10.51
N GLU A 23 16.78 17.70 -11.33
CA GLU A 23 15.60 18.49 -11.66
C GLU A 23 14.64 17.66 -12.51
N TRP A 24 13.41 17.53 -12.06
CA TRP A 24 12.36 16.80 -12.77
C TRP A 24 11.38 17.77 -13.42
N LYS A 25 10.98 17.37 -14.60
CA LYS A 25 9.90 18.02 -15.34
C LYS A 25 8.63 17.16 -15.24
N GLU A 26 7.48 17.75 -15.48
CA GLU A 26 6.21 16.99 -15.51
C GLU A 26 6.26 15.81 -16.48
N GLU A 27 6.96 15.95 -17.60
CA GLU A 27 7.18 14.88 -18.58
C GLU A 27 7.95 13.67 -18.02
N ASP A 28 8.82 13.86 -17.03
CA ASP A 28 9.59 12.79 -16.39
C ASP A 28 8.68 11.94 -15.46
N MET A 29 7.52 12.47 -15.04
CA MET A 29 6.54 11.82 -14.17
C MET A 29 5.56 10.91 -14.92
N GLU A 30 5.48 10.99 -16.26
CA GLU A 30 4.48 10.29 -17.07
C GLU A 30 4.41 8.77 -16.82
N TYR A 31 5.55 8.13 -16.52
CA TYR A 31 5.65 6.68 -16.29
C TYR A 31 5.83 6.30 -14.82
N MET A 32 5.87 7.27 -13.91
CA MET A 32 6.22 7.07 -12.51
C MET A 32 5.34 6.01 -11.82
N MET A 33 4.02 6.05 -12.06
CA MET A 33 3.09 5.09 -11.46
C MET A 33 3.33 3.64 -11.88
N SER A 34 4.02 3.39 -13.02
CA SER A 34 4.44 2.03 -13.40
C SER A 34 5.51 1.46 -12.48
N PHE A 35 6.25 2.30 -11.78
CA PHE A 35 7.31 1.91 -10.84
C PHE A 35 6.87 1.93 -9.38
N PHE A 36 5.68 2.43 -9.10
CA PHE A 36 5.13 2.45 -7.74
C PHE A 36 5.06 1.06 -7.08
N PRO A 37 4.62 -0.03 -7.77
CA PRO A 37 4.63 -1.36 -7.20
C PRO A 37 6.01 -1.87 -6.77
N TRP A 38 7.08 -1.43 -7.42
CA TRP A 38 8.44 -1.89 -7.13
C TRP A 38 8.94 -1.47 -5.74
N ILE A 39 8.42 -0.37 -5.20
CA ILE A 39 8.67 0.01 -3.80
C ILE A 39 8.09 -1.06 -2.86
N GLY A 40 6.89 -1.56 -3.17
CA GLY A 40 6.31 -2.71 -2.47
C GLY A 40 7.15 -3.98 -2.63
N GLY A 41 7.75 -4.18 -3.80
CA GLY A 41 8.68 -5.29 -4.04
C GLY A 41 9.91 -5.22 -3.14
N VAL A 42 10.48 -4.01 -2.96
CA VAL A 42 11.59 -3.79 -2.02
C VAL A 42 11.15 -4.06 -0.57
N ILE A 43 9.98 -3.54 -0.16
CA ILE A 43 9.42 -3.82 1.18
C ILE A 43 9.28 -5.33 1.39
N GLY A 44 8.68 -6.03 0.43
CA GLY A 44 8.49 -7.48 0.47
C GLY A 44 9.81 -8.25 0.56
N LEU A 45 10.83 -7.83 -0.18
CA LEU A 45 12.17 -8.43 -0.12
C LEU A 45 12.79 -8.27 1.27
N PHE A 46 12.72 -7.08 1.87
CA PHE A 46 13.23 -6.83 3.22
C PHE A 46 12.43 -7.60 4.27
N PHE A 47 11.11 -7.67 4.16
CA PHE A 47 10.27 -8.46 5.04
C PHE A 47 10.60 -9.96 4.96
N PHE A 48 10.72 -10.51 3.76
CA PHE A 48 11.10 -11.89 3.54
C PHE A 48 12.50 -12.19 4.11
N GLY A 49 13.48 -11.31 3.82
CA GLY A 49 14.82 -11.42 4.37
C GLY A 49 14.84 -11.37 5.90
N TRP A 50 14.03 -10.50 6.51
CA TRP A 50 13.87 -10.44 7.96
C TRP A 50 13.31 -11.75 8.53
N ALA A 51 12.28 -12.31 7.90
CA ALA A 51 11.72 -13.60 8.33
C ALA A 51 12.76 -14.73 8.28
N VAL A 52 13.55 -14.81 7.22
CA VAL A 52 14.64 -15.79 7.07
C VAL A 52 15.71 -15.60 8.15
N LEU A 53 16.08 -14.35 8.45
CA LEU A 53 17.03 -14.05 9.53
C LEU A 53 16.48 -14.46 10.90
N CYS A 54 15.20 -14.18 11.15
CA CYS A 54 14.56 -14.56 12.41
C CYS A 54 14.52 -16.09 12.61
N GLU A 55 14.20 -16.84 11.56
CA GLU A 55 14.22 -18.30 11.59
C GLU A 55 15.64 -18.83 11.86
N LYS A 56 16.64 -18.32 11.12
CA LYS A 56 18.02 -18.74 11.23
C LYS A 56 18.62 -18.48 12.62
N PHE A 57 18.30 -17.37 13.26
CA PHE A 57 18.86 -16.95 14.54
C PHE A 57 17.92 -17.19 15.73
N ALA A 58 16.82 -17.90 15.53
CA ALA A 58 15.79 -18.17 16.54
C ALA A 58 15.33 -16.89 17.27
N VAL A 59 15.11 -15.81 16.52
CA VAL A 59 14.64 -14.53 17.08
C VAL A 59 13.24 -14.71 17.67
N GLY A 60 13.02 -14.16 18.88
CA GLY A 60 11.74 -14.27 19.56
C GLY A 60 10.58 -13.61 18.78
N ASN A 61 9.39 -14.21 18.89
CA ASN A 61 8.21 -13.85 18.10
C ASN A 61 7.80 -12.38 18.22
N VAL A 62 7.93 -11.79 19.41
CA VAL A 62 7.64 -10.36 19.63
C VAL A 62 8.55 -9.47 18.77
N CYS A 63 9.83 -9.76 18.74
CA CYS A 63 10.80 -9.00 17.93
C CYS A 63 10.52 -9.20 16.43
N TYR A 64 10.24 -10.45 16.01
CA TYR A 64 9.87 -10.77 14.64
C TYR A 64 8.69 -9.93 14.16
N ALA A 65 7.60 -9.92 14.92
CA ALA A 65 6.37 -9.24 14.52
C ALA A 65 6.50 -7.72 14.56
N LEU A 66 7.12 -7.15 15.60
CA LEU A 66 7.30 -5.70 15.74
C LEU A 66 8.19 -5.12 14.61
N ILE A 67 9.33 -5.76 14.35
CA ILE A 67 10.22 -5.30 13.26
C ILE A 67 9.58 -5.57 11.91
N GLY A 68 8.88 -6.72 11.75
CA GLY A 68 8.13 -7.02 10.52
C GLY A 68 7.11 -5.94 10.17
N ALA A 69 6.32 -5.49 11.15
CA ALA A 69 5.35 -4.40 10.98
C ALA A 69 6.02 -3.02 10.76
N ALA A 70 7.23 -2.82 11.28
CA ALA A 70 7.97 -1.57 11.10
C ALA A 70 8.63 -1.44 9.71
N ILE A 71 8.96 -2.54 9.02
CA ILE A 71 9.66 -2.52 7.72
C ILE A 71 8.93 -1.67 6.67
N PRO A 72 7.61 -1.81 6.43
CA PRO A 72 6.90 -0.98 5.47
C PRO A 72 7.00 0.52 5.82
N LEU A 73 6.88 0.86 7.12
CA LEU A 73 6.97 2.23 7.61
C LEU A 73 8.38 2.81 7.39
N MET A 74 9.41 2.05 7.72
CA MET A 74 10.81 2.47 7.56
C MET A 74 11.17 2.74 6.10
N ILE A 75 10.74 1.87 5.19
CA ILE A 75 11.07 1.96 3.76
C ILE A 75 10.23 3.05 3.08
N SER A 76 8.92 3.12 3.34
CA SER A 76 8.03 4.13 2.74
C SER A 76 8.15 5.51 3.40
N GLY A 77 8.77 5.60 4.57
CA GLY A 77 8.83 6.83 5.35
C GLY A 77 7.49 7.29 5.90
N GLY A 78 6.52 6.38 6.03
CA GLY A 78 5.22 6.66 6.60
C GLY A 78 4.17 7.22 5.61
N PHE A 79 4.52 7.45 4.35
CA PHE A 79 3.66 8.11 3.37
C PHE A 79 2.22 7.53 3.27
N HIS A 80 2.09 6.19 3.28
CA HIS A 80 0.78 5.55 3.19
C HIS A 80 0.03 5.56 4.54
N VAL A 81 0.78 5.43 5.64
CA VAL A 81 0.23 5.47 7.00
C VAL A 81 -0.27 6.88 7.32
N ASP A 82 0.41 7.92 6.87
CA ASP A 82 -0.03 9.30 6.94
C ASP A 82 -1.40 9.48 6.27
N GLY A 83 -1.53 9.07 5.00
CA GLY A 83 -2.81 9.08 4.29
C GLY A 83 -3.90 8.22 4.96
N TYR A 84 -3.52 7.12 5.65
CA TYR A 84 -4.44 6.34 6.46
C TYR A 84 -4.96 7.15 7.65
N MET A 85 -4.08 7.83 8.38
CA MET A 85 -4.42 8.65 9.53
C MET A 85 -5.37 9.79 9.15
N ASP A 86 -5.03 10.55 8.10
CA ASP A 86 -5.86 11.66 7.60
C ASP A 86 -7.24 11.17 7.15
N THR A 87 -7.27 10.02 6.45
CA THR A 87 -8.52 9.41 6.01
C THR A 87 -9.38 8.97 7.18
N MET A 88 -8.78 8.43 8.26
CA MET A 88 -9.51 8.03 9.46
C MET A 88 -10.10 9.23 10.19
N ASP A 89 -9.39 10.32 10.33
CA ASP A 89 -9.95 11.55 10.90
C ASP A 89 -11.10 12.10 10.05
N ALA A 90 -10.93 12.17 8.73
CA ALA A 90 -11.97 12.63 7.84
C ALA A 90 -13.23 11.75 7.90
N PHE A 91 -13.08 10.41 7.89
CA PHE A 91 -14.21 9.49 7.87
C PHE A 91 -14.97 9.44 9.20
N HIS A 92 -14.29 9.64 10.34
CA HIS A 92 -14.92 9.63 11.66
C HIS A 92 -15.35 11.02 12.15
N SER A 93 -15.15 12.07 11.36
CA SER A 93 -15.57 13.42 11.70
C SER A 93 -17.09 13.61 11.66
N TYR A 94 -17.83 12.72 11.00
CA TYR A 94 -19.29 12.81 10.76
C TYR A 94 -19.73 14.14 10.10
N GLN A 95 -18.81 14.78 9.39
CA GLN A 95 -19.02 16.06 8.72
C GLN A 95 -19.51 15.89 7.27
N SER A 96 -19.87 17.02 6.62
CA SER A 96 -20.19 17.06 5.18
C SER A 96 -18.97 16.67 4.35
N ARG A 97 -19.20 16.33 3.08
CA ARG A 97 -18.15 15.98 2.13
C ARG A 97 -17.08 17.07 2.01
N GLU A 98 -17.52 18.33 1.90
CA GLU A 98 -16.65 19.48 1.76
C GLU A 98 -15.73 19.62 2.97
N LYS A 99 -16.29 19.47 4.18
CA LYS A 99 -15.54 19.55 5.42
C LYS A 99 -14.55 18.40 5.59
N LYS A 100 -14.92 17.17 5.16
CA LYS A 100 -14.00 16.03 5.13
C LYS A 100 -12.81 16.28 4.18
N LEU A 101 -13.07 16.91 3.04
CA LEU A 101 -12.01 17.29 2.10
C LEU A 101 -11.10 18.43 2.64
N GLU A 102 -11.59 19.27 3.57
CA GLU A 102 -10.76 20.21 4.29
C GLU A 102 -9.91 19.52 5.37
N ILE A 103 -10.49 18.58 6.13
CA ILE A 103 -9.75 17.77 7.12
C ILE A 103 -8.57 17.04 6.49
N LEU A 104 -8.73 16.46 5.29
CA LEU A 104 -7.63 15.85 4.54
C LEU A 104 -6.52 16.83 4.11
N LYS A 105 -6.69 18.13 4.28
CA LYS A 105 -5.64 19.16 4.01
C LYS A 105 -5.04 19.71 5.29
N ASP A 106 -5.61 19.37 6.44
CA ASP A 106 -5.16 19.85 7.75
C ASP A 106 -3.95 19.01 8.21
N SER A 107 -2.86 19.68 8.55
CA SER A 107 -1.66 19.04 9.06
C SER A 107 -1.74 18.62 10.54
N HIS A 108 -2.85 18.92 11.23
CA HIS A 108 -3.04 18.54 12.63
C HIS A 108 -3.60 17.12 12.71
N ILE A 109 -3.04 16.34 13.65
CA ILE A 109 -3.50 14.97 13.93
C ILE A 109 -4.72 15.03 14.84
N GLY A 110 -5.83 14.44 14.37
CA GLY A 110 -7.02 14.27 15.18
C GLY A 110 -6.97 13.02 16.06
N ALA A 111 -7.90 12.94 17.01
CA ALA A 111 -7.97 11.82 17.93
C ALA A 111 -8.24 10.48 17.24
N PHE A 112 -9.07 10.47 16.19
CA PHE A 112 -9.39 9.24 15.47
C PHE A 112 -8.23 8.72 14.67
N ALA A 113 -7.36 9.57 14.10
CA ALA A 113 -6.11 9.15 13.48
C ALA A 113 -5.25 8.32 14.44
N ALA A 114 -5.04 8.83 15.66
CA ALA A 114 -4.23 8.16 16.69
C ALA A 114 -4.85 6.84 17.16
N ILE A 115 -6.17 6.83 17.45
CA ILE A 115 -6.89 5.62 17.91
C ILE A 115 -6.86 4.55 16.84
N MET A 116 -7.15 4.91 15.59
CA MET A 116 -7.20 3.96 14.48
C MET A 116 -5.82 3.47 14.06
N LEU A 117 -4.78 4.31 14.21
CA LEU A 117 -3.39 3.88 14.02
C LEU A 117 -2.97 2.84 15.05
N ALA A 118 -3.31 3.06 16.32
CA ALA A 118 -3.03 2.08 17.37
C ALA A 118 -3.74 0.74 17.10
N LEU A 119 -5.03 0.80 16.72
CA LEU A 119 -5.80 -0.39 16.37
C LEU A 119 -5.20 -1.12 15.15
N TYR A 120 -4.80 -0.38 14.12
CA TYR A 120 -4.14 -0.92 12.94
C TYR A 120 -2.90 -1.73 13.33
N TYR A 121 -1.97 -1.13 14.09
CA TYR A 121 -0.74 -1.83 14.47
C TYR A 121 -0.98 -3.00 15.43
N MET A 122 -1.97 -2.93 16.32
CA MET A 122 -2.36 -4.07 17.15
C MET A 122 -2.78 -5.27 16.31
N ILE A 123 -3.61 -5.06 15.28
CA ILE A 123 -4.08 -6.11 14.37
C ILE A 123 -2.95 -6.62 13.48
N ASP A 124 -2.17 -5.71 12.90
CA ASP A 124 -1.09 -6.05 11.96
C ASP A 124 0.03 -6.85 12.66
N ILE A 125 0.49 -6.40 13.83
CA ILE A 125 1.49 -7.10 14.63
C ILE A 125 0.97 -8.46 15.08
N ALA A 126 -0.29 -8.56 15.54
CA ALA A 126 -0.89 -9.83 15.91
C ALA A 126 -0.95 -10.81 14.71
N ALA A 127 -1.32 -10.31 13.52
CA ALA A 127 -1.35 -11.13 12.32
C ALA A 127 0.05 -11.60 11.91
N ILE A 128 1.04 -10.71 11.88
CA ILE A 128 2.42 -11.06 11.52
C ILE A 128 2.99 -12.09 12.50
N SER A 129 2.65 -12.01 13.80
CA SER A 129 3.13 -12.95 14.83
C SER A 129 2.70 -14.41 14.60
N GLU A 130 1.71 -14.64 13.71
CA GLU A 130 1.22 -15.97 13.34
C GLU A 130 1.77 -16.46 11.98
N ILE A 131 2.57 -15.65 11.28
CA ILE A 131 3.05 -15.93 9.93
C ILE A 131 4.51 -16.42 9.96
N HIS A 132 4.70 -17.76 9.97
CA HIS A 132 6.04 -18.36 10.10
C HIS A 132 6.42 -19.28 8.93
N THR A 133 5.43 -19.91 8.27
CA THR A 133 5.76 -20.81 7.16
C THR A 133 6.29 -20.03 5.96
N GLN A 134 7.25 -20.57 5.23
CA GLN A 134 7.85 -19.92 4.07
C GLN A 134 6.79 -19.51 3.02
N LYS A 135 5.74 -20.33 2.85
CA LYS A 135 4.63 -20.00 1.94
C LYS A 135 3.80 -18.80 2.43
N ALA A 136 3.52 -18.72 3.74
CA ALA A 136 2.78 -17.61 4.32
C ALA A 136 3.60 -16.31 4.28
N VAL A 137 4.89 -16.38 4.63
CA VAL A 137 5.84 -15.25 4.53
C VAL A 137 5.94 -14.76 3.08
N SER A 138 6.02 -15.67 2.10
CA SER A 138 6.06 -15.30 0.68
C SER A 138 4.77 -14.62 0.22
N ALA A 139 3.60 -15.06 0.72
CA ALA A 139 2.33 -14.41 0.42
C ALA A 139 2.28 -12.98 0.96
N LEU A 140 2.69 -12.77 2.22
CA LEU A 140 2.74 -11.44 2.82
C LEU A 140 3.80 -10.55 2.16
N ALA A 141 4.96 -11.08 1.81
CA ALA A 141 5.97 -10.33 1.06
C ALA A 141 5.46 -9.84 -0.31
N ALA A 142 4.69 -10.67 -1.01
CA ALA A 142 4.15 -10.32 -2.33
C ALA A 142 2.96 -9.32 -2.24
N ILE A 143 2.22 -9.28 -1.12
CA ILE A 143 1.09 -8.36 -0.96
C ILE A 143 1.54 -6.89 -0.98
N PHE A 144 2.73 -6.56 -0.48
CA PHE A 144 3.27 -5.21 -0.54
C PHE A 144 3.39 -4.69 -1.97
N PHE A 145 3.75 -5.57 -2.91
CA PHE A 145 3.76 -5.26 -4.33
C PHE A 145 2.33 -5.16 -4.89
N LEU A 146 1.48 -6.15 -4.61
CA LEU A 146 0.12 -6.22 -5.15
C LEU A 146 -0.76 -5.07 -4.68
N ALA A 147 -0.68 -4.67 -3.41
CA ALA A 147 -1.41 -3.52 -2.88
C ALA A 147 -1.09 -2.24 -3.64
N ARG A 148 0.17 -2.03 -3.99
CA ARG A 148 0.59 -0.87 -4.79
C ARG A 148 0.18 -0.98 -6.25
N CYS A 149 0.11 -2.18 -6.82
CA CYS A 149 -0.50 -2.40 -8.13
C CYS A 149 -1.96 -1.93 -8.13
N PHE A 150 -2.74 -2.37 -7.16
CA PHE A 150 -4.16 -2.01 -7.04
C PHE A 150 -4.34 -0.52 -6.76
N SER A 151 -3.54 0.08 -5.88
CA SER A 151 -3.56 1.52 -5.63
C SER A 151 -3.21 2.31 -6.90
N GLY A 152 -2.18 1.90 -7.65
CA GLY A 152 -1.83 2.51 -8.92
C GLY A 152 -2.95 2.40 -9.97
N ILE A 153 -3.59 1.23 -10.07
CA ILE A 153 -4.77 1.04 -10.94
C ILE A 153 -5.91 1.97 -10.50
N ALA A 154 -6.17 2.09 -9.20
CA ALA A 154 -7.20 3.00 -8.68
C ALA A 154 -6.92 4.44 -9.10
N VAL A 155 -5.70 4.94 -8.89
CA VAL A 155 -5.28 6.30 -9.29
C VAL A 155 -5.49 6.54 -10.79
N MET A 156 -5.20 5.53 -11.63
CA MET A 156 -5.29 5.63 -13.08
C MET A 156 -6.70 5.41 -13.64
N THR A 157 -7.66 4.90 -12.85
CA THR A 157 -8.98 4.48 -13.36
C THR A 157 -10.17 5.09 -12.65
N LEU A 158 -10.05 5.35 -11.34
CA LEU A 158 -11.15 5.88 -10.54
C LEU A 158 -11.22 7.41 -10.64
N GLN A 159 -12.40 7.96 -10.36
CA GLN A 159 -12.63 9.40 -10.38
C GLN A 159 -11.94 10.06 -9.17
N PRO A 160 -11.11 11.09 -9.37
CA PRO A 160 -10.57 11.87 -8.27
C PRO A 160 -11.67 12.71 -7.60
N ALA A 161 -11.61 12.84 -6.28
CA ALA A 161 -12.53 13.65 -5.48
C ALA A 161 -12.32 15.17 -5.69
N LYS A 162 -11.11 15.56 -6.12
CA LYS A 162 -10.72 16.95 -6.42
C LYS A 162 -10.05 17.01 -7.78
N LYS A 163 -10.16 18.14 -8.47
CA LYS A 163 -9.50 18.42 -9.76
C LYS A 163 -8.15 19.13 -9.56
N GLU A 164 -7.46 18.83 -8.46
CA GLU A 164 -6.16 19.42 -8.08
C GLU A 164 -5.32 18.40 -7.31
N GLY A 165 -4.01 18.66 -7.19
CA GLY A 165 -3.06 17.85 -6.44
C GLY A 165 -2.42 16.71 -7.24
N LEU A 166 -1.43 16.04 -6.63
CA LEU A 166 -0.60 15.01 -7.28
C LEU A 166 -1.42 13.88 -7.92
N LEU A 167 -2.45 13.38 -7.24
CA LEU A 167 -3.31 12.32 -7.79
C LEU A 167 -3.98 12.76 -9.10
N TYR A 168 -4.48 14.00 -9.17
CA TYR A 168 -5.10 14.52 -10.38
C TYR A 168 -4.07 14.65 -11.51
N THR A 169 -2.86 15.14 -11.19
CA THR A 169 -1.75 15.24 -12.16
C THR A 169 -1.42 13.88 -12.76
N PHE A 170 -1.31 12.83 -11.94
CA PHE A 170 -1.06 11.47 -12.44
C PHE A 170 -2.22 10.91 -13.25
N ALA A 171 -3.46 11.13 -12.79
CA ALA A 171 -4.66 10.68 -13.49
C ALA A 171 -4.88 11.36 -14.85
N SER A 172 -4.31 12.55 -15.06
CA SER A 172 -4.40 13.31 -16.31
C SER A 172 -3.21 13.13 -17.26
N SER A 173 -2.19 12.32 -16.86
CA SER A 173 -0.98 12.07 -17.63
C SER A 173 -1.24 11.57 -19.07
N ALA A 174 -0.44 12.05 -20.02
CA ALA A 174 -0.52 11.67 -21.42
C ALA A 174 -0.26 10.18 -21.70
N GLN A 175 0.54 9.49 -20.86
CA GLN A 175 0.89 8.08 -21.03
C GLN A 175 -0.03 7.10 -20.28
N LYS A 176 -1.21 7.52 -19.90
CA LYS A 176 -2.18 6.77 -19.10
C LYS A 176 -2.44 5.33 -19.59
N VAL A 177 -2.51 5.12 -20.90
CA VAL A 177 -2.76 3.78 -21.48
C VAL A 177 -1.60 2.83 -21.20
N ARG A 178 -0.35 3.29 -21.42
CA ARG A 178 0.85 2.47 -21.22
C ARG A 178 1.08 2.16 -19.74
N VAL A 179 0.85 3.15 -18.87
CA VAL A 179 0.96 2.97 -17.42
C VAL A 179 -0.07 1.96 -16.92
N LYS A 180 -1.34 2.06 -17.37
CA LYS A 180 -2.36 1.05 -17.05
C LYS A 180 -1.96 -0.35 -17.51
N ALA A 181 -1.50 -0.48 -18.76
CA ALA A 181 -1.07 -1.78 -19.28
C ALA A 181 0.06 -2.39 -18.44
N ALA A 182 1.05 -1.58 -18.05
CA ALA A 182 2.13 -2.02 -17.17
C ALA A 182 1.62 -2.46 -15.80
N LEU A 183 0.71 -1.70 -15.16
CA LEU A 183 0.13 -2.03 -13.87
C LEU A 183 -0.72 -3.32 -13.93
N TYR A 184 -1.55 -3.48 -14.96
CA TYR A 184 -2.33 -4.72 -15.14
C TYR A 184 -1.43 -5.93 -15.39
N PHE A 185 -0.40 -5.80 -16.23
CA PHE A 185 0.57 -6.86 -16.44
C PHE A 185 1.27 -7.27 -15.14
N GLN A 186 1.76 -6.29 -14.36
CA GLN A 186 2.41 -6.54 -13.08
C GLN A 186 1.44 -7.19 -12.07
N THR A 187 0.17 -6.76 -12.05
CA THR A 187 -0.87 -7.36 -11.21
C THR A 187 -1.08 -8.83 -11.55
N VAL A 188 -1.29 -9.14 -12.83
CA VAL A 188 -1.52 -10.53 -13.27
C VAL A 188 -0.32 -11.41 -12.96
N LEU A 189 0.89 -10.93 -13.24
CA LEU A 189 2.12 -11.66 -12.94
C LEU A 189 2.26 -11.92 -11.44
N CYS A 190 2.04 -10.90 -10.60
CA CYS A 190 2.10 -11.03 -9.15
C CYS A 190 1.06 -12.04 -8.62
N VAL A 191 -0.19 -11.96 -9.09
CA VAL A 191 -1.26 -12.90 -8.70
C VAL A 191 -0.89 -14.34 -9.08
N VAL A 192 -0.41 -14.57 -10.31
CA VAL A 192 0.01 -15.91 -10.77
C VAL A 192 1.14 -16.44 -9.88
N LEU A 193 2.18 -15.63 -9.64
CA LEU A 193 3.31 -16.03 -8.79
C LEU A 193 2.86 -16.30 -7.34
N MET A 194 1.98 -15.48 -6.77
CA MET A 194 1.43 -15.71 -5.44
C MET A 194 0.69 -17.05 -5.35
N LEU A 195 -0.12 -17.39 -6.33
CA LEU A 195 -0.84 -18.67 -6.35
C LEU A 195 0.11 -19.86 -6.50
N LEU A 196 1.13 -19.75 -7.37
CA LEU A 196 2.08 -20.82 -7.61
C LEU A 196 3.03 -21.07 -6.42
N VAL A 197 3.51 -19.99 -5.79
CA VAL A 197 4.51 -20.07 -4.70
C VAL A 197 3.85 -20.30 -3.33
N SER A 198 2.77 -19.59 -3.07
CA SER A 198 2.14 -19.53 -1.74
C SER A 198 0.85 -20.34 -1.63
N GLY A 199 0.28 -20.81 -2.74
CA GLY A 199 -0.93 -21.63 -2.75
C GLY A 199 -2.12 -20.97 -2.07
N TRP A 200 -2.68 -21.64 -1.06
CA TRP A 200 -3.82 -21.15 -0.27
C TRP A 200 -3.55 -19.81 0.43
N TYR A 201 -2.35 -19.61 0.98
CA TYR A 201 -1.96 -18.33 1.60
C TYR A 201 -2.00 -17.19 0.58
N GLY A 202 -1.51 -17.46 -0.64
CA GLY A 202 -1.61 -16.51 -1.75
C GLY A 202 -3.05 -16.20 -2.13
N ALA A 203 -3.91 -17.22 -2.21
CA ALA A 203 -5.33 -17.05 -2.50
C ALA A 203 -6.05 -16.22 -1.41
N ALA A 204 -5.77 -16.48 -0.13
CA ALA A 204 -6.32 -15.72 0.99
C ALA A 204 -5.90 -14.24 0.95
N ALA A 205 -4.60 -13.97 0.72
CA ALA A 205 -4.08 -12.62 0.59
C ALA A 205 -4.70 -11.86 -0.60
N ILE A 206 -4.83 -12.50 -1.77
CA ILE A 206 -5.47 -11.91 -2.96
C ILE A 206 -6.94 -11.60 -2.68
N GLY A 207 -7.67 -12.54 -2.04
CA GLY A 207 -9.06 -12.33 -1.64
C GLY A 207 -9.23 -11.13 -0.72
N ALA A 208 -8.38 -10.99 0.31
CA ALA A 208 -8.37 -9.85 1.21
C ALA A 208 -8.05 -8.53 0.48
N ALA A 209 -7.09 -8.56 -0.46
CA ALA A 209 -6.75 -7.38 -1.26
C ALA A 209 -7.92 -6.92 -2.14
N LEU A 210 -8.64 -7.83 -2.78
CA LEU A 210 -9.83 -7.53 -3.56
C LEU A 210 -10.95 -6.95 -2.69
N LEU A 211 -11.24 -7.55 -1.54
CA LEU A 211 -12.23 -7.04 -0.59
C LEU A 211 -11.88 -5.64 -0.10
N SER A 212 -10.60 -5.41 0.25
CA SER A 212 -10.10 -4.10 0.64
C SER A 212 -10.25 -3.08 -0.47
N PHE A 213 -10.01 -3.46 -1.74
CA PHE A 213 -10.18 -2.58 -2.88
C PHE A 213 -11.65 -2.15 -3.09
N PHE A 214 -12.58 -3.10 -2.99
CA PHE A 214 -14.00 -2.81 -3.09
C PHE A 214 -14.50 -1.95 -1.93
N TYR A 215 -14.04 -2.22 -0.70
CA TYR A 215 -14.34 -1.41 0.47
C TYR A 215 -13.82 0.03 0.29
N PHE A 216 -12.56 0.19 -0.06
CA PHE A 216 -11.92 1.47 -0.34
C PHE A 216 -12.70 2.28 -1.38
N LYS A 217 -12.99 1.68 -2.54
CA LYS A 217 -13.74 2.33 -3.61
C LYS A 217 -15.10 2.79 -3.11
N LYS A 218 -15.89 1.88 -2.52
CA LYS A 218 -17.24 2.18 -2.02
C LYS A 218 -17.22 3.29 -0.97
N LYS A 219 -16.31 3.21 0.00
CA LYS A 219 -16.19 4.16 1.10
C LYS A 219 -15.75 5.54 0.60
N SER A 220 -14.70 5.63 -0.22
CA SER A 220 -14.22 6.90 -0.76
C SER A 220 -15.26 7.61 -1.63
N TYR A 221 -15.99 6.87 -2.47
CA TYR A 221 -17.07 7.47 -3.28
C TYR A 221 -18.22 7.95 -2.42
N LYS A 222 -18.62 7.22 -1.38
CA LYS A 222 -19.68 7.62 -0.45
C LYS A 222 -19.30 8.86 0.34
N GLU A 223 -18.10 8.91 0.88
CA GLU A 223 -17.68 9.94 1.83
C GLU A 223 -17.12 11.20 1.14
N LEU A 224 -16.44 11.03 -0.01
CA LEU A 224 -15.70 12.10 -0.68
C LEU A 224 -16.15 12.32 -2.14
N GLY A 225 -16.96 11.41 -2.70
CA GLY A 225 -17.41 11.40 -4.10
C GLY A 225 -16.32 11.02 -5.11
N GLY A 226 -15.24 10.43 -4.66
CA GLY A 226 -14.10 9.98 -5.45
C GLY A 226 -12.92 9.64 -4.55
N ILE A 227 -11.74 9.44 -5.13
CA ILE A 227 -10.51 9.13 -4.39
C ILE A 227 -9.60 10.35 -4.24
N THR A 228 -8.77 10.37 -3.19
CA THR A 228 -7.66 11.31 -2.96
C THR A 228 -6.35 10.55 -2.84
N GLY A 229 -5.21 11.25 -2.77
CA GLY A 229 -3.92 10.66 -2.44
C GLY A 229 -3.94 9.93 -1.11
N ASP A 230 -4.57 10.56 -0.10
CA ASP A 230 -4.68 10.04 1.26
C ASP A 230 -5.52 8.76 1.29
N THR A 231 -6.67 8.74 0.61
CA THR A 231 -7.48 7.52 0.51
C THR A 231 -6.80 6.41 -0.29
N ALA A 232 -5.91 6.73 -1.23
CA ALA A 232 -5.08 5.73 -1.91
C ALA A 232 -4.01 5.15 -0.97
N GLY A 233 -3.41 5.98 -0.10
CA GLY A 233 -2.54 5.55 0.99
C GLY A 233 -3.28 4.71 2.03
N PHE A 234 -4.46 5.16 2.45
CA PHE A 234 -5.38 4.41 3.30
C PHE A 234 -5.65 3.00 2.75
N PHE A 235 -5.94 2.89 1.44
CA PHE A 235 -6.15 1.59 0.81
C PHE A 235 -4.93 0.68 0.95
N VAL A 236 -3.72 1.17 0.67
CA VAL A 236 -2.49 0.37 0.79
C VAL A 236 -2.35 -0.18 2.21
N THR A 237 -2.48 0.69 3.21
CA THR A 237 -2.35 0.34 4.63
C THR A 237 -3.39 -0.70 5.05
N VAL A 238 -4.68 -0.49 4.73
CA VAL A 238 -5.75 -1.44 5.06
C VAL A 238 -5.58 -2.76 4.32
N CYS A 239 -5.15 -2.72 3.06
CA CYS A 239 -4.93 -3.91 2.24
C CYS A 239 -3.81 -4.79 2.81
N GLU A 240 -2.71 -4.19 3.26
CA GLU A 240 -1.58 -4.90 3.85
C GLU A 240 -1.98 -5.61 5.14
N ALA A 241 -2.63 -4.93 6.09
CA ALA A 241 -3.10 -5.53 7.34
C ALA A 241 -4.20 -6.59 7.12
N ALA A 242 -5.17 -6.32 6.24
CA ALA A 242 -6.23 -7.29 5.93
C ALA A 242 -5.66 -8.57 5.31
N ALA A 243 -4.65 -8.43 4.44
CA ALA A 243 -3.98 -9.58 3.84
C ALA A 243 -3.13 -10.33 4.88
N ALA A 244 -2.42 -9.64 5.77
CA ALA A 244 -1.70 -10.27 6.88
C ALA A 244 -2.66 -11.08 7.75
N ALA A 245 -3.79 -10.50 8.15
CA ALA A 245 -4.82 -11.19 8.92
C ALA A 245 -5.39 -12.41 8.19
N ALA A 246 -5.67 -12.29 6.87
CA ALA A 246 -6.18 -13.40 6.07
C ALA A 246 -5.15 -14.53 5.92
N VAL A 247 -3.87 -14.21 5.76
CA VAL A 247 -2.77 -15.20 5.70
C VAL A 247 -2.62 -15.90 7.06
N ALA A 248 -2.65 -15.15 8.17
CA ALA A 248 -2.58 -15.70 9.51
C ALA A 248 -3.74 -16.67 9.76
N VAL A 249 -4.98 -16.26 9.48
CA VAL A 249 -6.18 -17.10 9.62
C VAL A 249 -6.12 -18.35 8.73
N ALA A 250 -5.64 -18.22 7.49
CA ALA A 250 -5.47 -19.37 6.60
C ALA A 250 -4.51 -20.42 7.17
N GLY A 251 -3.55 -20.03 7.99
CA GLY A 251 -2.63 -20.94 8.68
C GLY A 251 -3.28 -21.88 9.68
N TYR A 252 -4.44 -21.52 10.23
CA TYR A 252 -5.17 -22.39 11.16
C TYR A 252 -5.98 -23.49 10.48
N PHE A 253 -6.12 -23.44 9.15
CA PHE A 253 -6.90 -24.41 8.37
C PHE A 253 -6.02 -25.29 7.47
N LEU A 254 -4.71 -25.14 7.54
CA LEU A 254 -3.70 -25.89 6.76
C LEU A 254 -2.77 -26.68 7.68
#